data_319fc1fb0b60f69fbb7059a4da524ede
#
_entry.id   319fc1fb0b60f69fbb7059a4da524ede
#
_cell.length_a   1.000
_cell.length_b   1.000
_cell.length_c   1.000
_cell.angle_alpha   90.00
_cell.angle_beta   90.00
_cell.angle_gamma   90.00
#
_symmetry.space_group_name_H-M   'P 1'
#
loop_
_entity.id
_entity.type
_entity.pdbx_description
1 polymer ?
#
loop_
_entity_poly.entity_id
_entity_poly.type
_entity_poly.pdbx_seq_one_letter_code
_entity_poly.pdbx_strand_id
1 'polypeptide(L)'
;MQQYKEYCAKKNVFDCEFKVYFNPDHDGGGPLFIDHIFSKKEFLNNNKNVKSILELCSGPGFIGWYLFHHLEAETVSFSDLNQEVSEGIKLTNKKNNYNFKFYHSDGFNDYNGGKVDLIVCNPPFFDKEEQLKAFVDWYKIENEELARFIALDKDFNLHKRIIQEYDQYLNEGGKFIIINDRRYNEPETLVSFAKPGVKYKVDQFNINEKNPNFYTLTFYK
;
A
#
# COMPACT_ATOMS: atom_id res chain seq x y z
N MET A 1 -6.27 -20.77 17.23
CA MET A 1 -6.04 -19.36 17.53
C MET A 1 -4.97 -18.86 16.57
N GLN A 2 -5.31 -17.98 15.65
CA GLN A 2 -4.35 -17.31 14.78
C GLN A 2 -3.34 -16.53 15.64
N GLN A 3 -2.05 -16.80 15.44
CA GLN A 3 -1.01 -16.19 16.25
C GLN A 3 -0.60 -14.85 15.60
N TYR A 4 -1.14 -13.75 16.08
CA TYR A 4 -0.70 -12.42 15.66
C TYR A 4 0.72 -12.16 16.14
N LYS A 5 1.59 -11.72 15.23
CA LYS A 5 2.91 -11.19 15.58
C LYS A 5 2.79 -9.69 15.81
N GLU A 6 3.64 -9.22 16.71
CA GLU A 6 3.84 -7.81 16.97
C GLU A 6 5.02 -7.34 16.13
N TYR A 7 4.80 -6.36 15.29
CA TYR A 7 5.85 -5.63 14.61
C TYR A 7 6.16 -4.37 15.43
N CYS A 8 7.24 -4.42 16.18
CA CYS A 8 7.89 -3.21 16.67
C CYS A 8 8.88 -2.79 15.61
N ALA A 9 8.65 -1.69 14.95
CA ALA A 9 9.68 -1.11 14.12
C ALA A 9 10.92 -0.89 14.96
N LYS A 10 12.00 -1.54 14.57
CA LYS A 10 13.31 -1.28 15.15
C LYS A 10 13.55 0.23 15.05
N LYS A 11 14.07 0.79 16.13
CA LYS A 11 14.41 2.20 16.47
C LYS A 11 14.49 3.28 15.37
N ASN A 12 14.47 2.94 14.09
CA ASN A 12 14.66 3.87 12.98
C ASN A 12 13.43 4.12 12.11
N VAL A 13 12.37 3.34 12.25
CA VAL A 13 11.18 3.46 11.39
C VAL A 13 10.03 4.16 12.12
N PHE A 14 9.81 3.78 13.38
CA PHE A 14 8.91 4.52 14.28
C PHE A 14 9.74 4.92 15.50
N ASP A 15 10.06 6.18 15.64
CA ASP A 15 10.78 6.71 16.84
C ASP A 15 9.93 6.65 18.13
N CYS A 16 8.91 5.77 18.15
CA CYS A 16 7.94 5.68 19.22
C CYS A 16 7.63 4.22 19.57
N GLU A 17 6.97 4.04 20.71
CA GLU A 17 6.46 2.75 21.18
C GLU A 17 5.28 2.20 20.35
N PHE A 18 5.07 2.69 19.13
CA PHE A 18 3.96 2.28 18.29
C PHE A 18 4.18 0.86 17.74
N LYS A 19 3.14 0.02 17.85
CA LYS A 19 3.20 -1.39 17.51
C LYS A 19 2.09 -1.75 16.52
N VAL A 20 2.46 -2.32 15.38
CA VAL A 20 1.51 -2.91 14.44
C VAL A 20 1.37 -4.41 14.73
N TYR A 21 0.15 -4.87 14.87
CA TYR A 21 -0.19 -6.28 15.09
C TYR A 21 -0.71 -6.89 13.79
N PHE A 22 -0.15 -8.00 13.38
CA PHE A 22 -0.49 -8.60 12.09
C PHE A 22 -0.33 -10.12 12.09
N ASN A 23 -1.03 -10.78 11.16
CA ASN A 23 -0.73 -12.15 10.78
C ASN A 23 0.38 -12.12 9.71
N PRO A 24 1.52 -12.82 9.91
CA PRO A 24 2.62 -12.85 8.95
C PRO A 24 2.25 -13.29 7.55
N ASP A 25 1.22 -14.11 7.43
CA ASP A 25 0.74 -14.58 6.13
C ASP A 25 0.11 -13.46 5.28
N HIS A 26 -0.22 -12.32 5.90
CA HIS A 26 -0.79 -11.16 5.24
C HIS A 26 0.22 -10.02 4.99
N ASP A 27 1.52 -10.25 5.21
CA ASP A 27 2.56 -9.26 4.97
C ASP A 27 2.90 -9.17 3.47
N GLY A 28 2.42 -8.13 2.82
CA GLY A 28 2.71 -7.79 1.42
C GLY A 28 4.00 -6.99 1.22
N GLY A 29 4.94 -6.99 2.17
CA GLY A 29 6.23 -6.29 2.06
C GLY A 29 6.19 -4.82 2.49
N GLY A 30 5.14 -4.38 3.16
CA GLY A 30 4.99 -3.00 3.63
C GLY A 30 6.20 -2.42 4.34
N PRO A 31 6.84 -3.13 5.32
CA PRO A 31 8.04 -2.66 6.00
C PRO A 31 9.21 -2.35 5.07
N LEU A 32 9.39 -3.15 4.01
CA LEU A 32 10.43 -2.94 3.02
C LEU A 32 10.26 -1.60 2.28
N PHE A 33 9.05 -1.27 1.89
CA PHE A 33 8.76 0.00 1.20
C PHE A 33 8.86 1.21 2.13
N ILE A 34 8.53 1.04 3.42
CA ILE A 34 8.76 2.08 4.41
C ILE A 34 10.24 2.45 4.45
N ASP A 35 11.13 1.46 4.63
CA ASP A 35 12.57 1.69 4.75
C ASP A 35 13.18 2.37 3.52
N HIS A 36 12.70 2.03 2.33
CA HIS A 36 13.32 2.47 1.08
C HIS A 36 12.66 3.67 0.41
N ILE A 37 11.40 3.97 0.73
CA ILE A 37 10.63 5.04 0.09
C ILE A 37 10.14 6.06 1.13
N PHE A 38 9.27 5.61 2.01
CA PHE A 38 8.45 6.50 2.83
C PHE A 38 9.23 7.15 3.97
N SER A 39 10.33 6.53 4.44
CA SER A 39 11.23 7.10 5.46
C SER A 39 12.17 8.19 4.92
N LYS A 40 12.24 8.40 3.62
CA LYS A 40 13.11 9.43 3.05
C LYS A 40 12.62 10.82 3.42
N LYS A 41 13.54 11.67 3.90
CA LYS A 41 13.24 13.06 4.27
C LYS A 41 12.57 13.84 3.14
N GLU A 42 12.99 13.62 1.89
CA GLU A 42 12.36 14.24 0.72
C GLU A 42 10.89 13.88 0.60
N PHE A 43 10.55 12.58 0.74
CA PHE A 43 9.16 12.13 0.72
C PHE A 43 8.32 12.79 1.81
N LEU A 44 8.80 12.76 3.05
CA LEU A 44 8.10 13.35 4.19
C LEU A 44 7.91 14.86 4.02
N ASN A 45 8.95 15.58 3.60
CA ASN A 45 8.87 17.02 3.35
C ASN A 45 7.86 17.40 2.25
N ASN A 46 7.81 16.61 1.18
CA ASN A 46 6.88 16.83 0.06
C ASN A 46 5.42 16.51 0.41
N ASN A 47 5.18 15.87 1.56
CA ASN A 47 3.85 15.45 2.01
C ASN A 47 3.47 15.98 3.40
N LYS A 48 4.22 16.91 3.97
CA LYS A 48 4.02 17.45 5.34
C LYS A 48 2.64 18.07 5.61
N ASN A 49 1.90 18.45 4.55
CA ASN A 49 0.56 19.05 4.67
C ASN A 49 -0.58 18.02 4.58
N VAL A 50 -0.27 16.75 4.42
CA VAL A 50 -1.25 15.66 4.38
C VAL A 50 -1.91 15.52 5.74
N LYS A 51 -3.25 15.59 5.80
CA LYS A 51 -4.03 15.45 7.02
C LYS A 51 -4.84 14.16 7.05
N SER A 52 -5.18 13.61 5.90
CA SER A 52 -6.00 12.42 5.78
C SER A 52 -5.38 11.42 4.80
N ILE A 53 -5.31 10.16 5.20
CA ILE A 53 -4.64 9.09 4.46
C ILE A 53 -5.60 7.92 4.26
N LEU A 54 -5.59 7.33 3.06
CA LEU A 54 -6.15 6.02 2.78
C LEU A 54 -5.02 5.10 2.31
N GLU A 55 -4.81 3.98 3.00
CA GLU A 55 -4.03 2.87 2.46
C GLU A 55 -4.97 1.88 1.79
N LEU A 56 -4.84 1.75 0.47
CA LEU A 56 -5.60 0.84 -0.37
C LEU A 56 -4.78 -0.43 -0.60
N CYS A 57 -5.42 -1.61 -0.63
CA CYS A 57 -4.73 -2.90 -0.57
C CYS A 57 -3.81 -2.96 0.66
N SER A 58 -4.36 -2.60 1.79
CA SER A 58 -3.58 -2.23 2.97
C SER A 58 -2.87 -3.40 3.65
N GLY A 59 -3.35 -4.64 3.47
CA GLY A 59 -2.90 -5.72 4.32
C GLY A 59 -2.95 -5.30 5.79
N PRO A 60 -1.86 -5.48 6.57
CA PRO A 60 -1.79 -5.04 7.97
C PRO A 60 -1.77 -3.53 8.20
N GLY A 61 -1.69 -2.73 7.14
CA GLY A 61 -1.67 -1.28 7.24
C GLY A 61 -0.31 -0.66 7.55
N PHE A 62 0.79 -1.33 7.28
CA PHE A 62 2.13 -0.86 7.66
C PHE A 62 2.45 0.55 7.13
N ILE A 63 2.16 0.80 5.86
CA ILE A 63 2.50 2.08 5.20
C ILE A 63 1.63 3.19 5.76
N GLY A 64 0.32 2.96 5.87
CA GLY A 64 -0.62 3.95 6.42
C GLY A 64 -0.32 4.31 7.87
N TRP A 65 -0.02 3.32 8.72
CA TRP A 65 0.39 3.56 10.10
C TRP A 65 1.68 4.39 10.17
N TYR A 66 2.68 4.04 9.35
CA TYR A 66 3.93 4.79 9.29
C TYR A 66 3.70 6.24 8.88
N LEU A 67 2.98 6.45 7.78
CA LEU A 67 2.71 7.78 7.26
C LEU A 67 1.85 8.62 8.20
N PHE A 68 0.87 8.02 8.86
CA PHE A 68 0.07 8.71 9.87
C PHE A 68 0.95 9.34 10.96
N HIS A 69 1.93 8.61 11.48
CA HIS A 69 2.81 9.11 12.52
C HIS A 69 3.81 10.15 12.02
N HIS A 70 4.43 9.91 10.86
CA HIS A 70 5.54 10.75 10.39
C HIS A 70 5.11 11.99 9.60
N LEU A 71 3.89 12.03 9.10
CA LEU A 71 3.30 13.21 8.48
C LEU A 71 2.44 14.03 9.45
N GLU A 72 2.30 13.58 10.70
CA GLU A 72 1.41 14.19 11.70
C GLU A 72 -0.02 14.33 11.14
N ALA A 73 -0.48 13.30 10.42
CA ALA A 73 -1.81 13.29 9.84
C ALA A 73 -2.88 13.17 10.96
N GLU A 74 -4.06 13.70 10.69
CA GLU A 74 -5.16 13.69 11.65
C GLU A 74 -5.93 12.36 11.62
N THR A 75 -5.92 11.70 10.44
CA THR A 75 -6.61 10.42 10.28
C THR A 75 -5.94 9.53 9.25
N VAL A 76 -6.08 8.22 9.47
CA VAL A 76 -5.75 7.19 8.49
C VAL A 76 -6.91 6.20 8.40
N SER A 77 -7.17 5.70 7.21
CA SER A 77 -8.11 4.60 6.96
C SER A 77 -7.44 3.53 6.11
N PHE A 78 -7.95 2.31 6.24
CA PHE A 78 -7.40 1.13 5.60
C PHE A 78 -8.49 0.46 4.76
N SER A 79 -8.14 -0.03 3.59
CA SER A 79 -9.06 -0.75 2.72
C SER A 79 -8.37 -1.96 2.11
N ASP A 80 -9.01 -3.13 2.22
CA ASP A 80 -8.50 -4.37 1.65
C ASP A 80 -9.65 -5.30 1.26
N LEU A 81 -9.42 -6.14 0.25
CA LEU A 81 -10.34 -7.21 -0.13
C LEU A 81 -10.29 -8.37 0.88
N ASN A 82 -9.15 -8.56 1.55
CA ASN A 82 -8.99 -9.58 2.58
C ASN A 82 -9.59 -9.11 3.91
N GLN A 83 -10.80 -9.58 4.23
CA GLN A 83 -11.47 -9.26 5.51
C GLN A 83 -10.65 -9.69 6.74
N GLU A 84 -9.81 -10.70 6.64
CA GLU A 84 -9.04 -11.23 7.79
C GLU A 84 -8.02 -10.22 8.33
N VAL A 85 -7.51 -9.31 7.49
CA VAL A 85 -6.56 -8.28 7.93
C VAL A 85 -7.19 -7.29 8.92
N SER A 86 -8.52 -7.17 8.91
CA SER A 86 -9.26 -6.27 9.81
C SER A 86 -9.00 -6.54 11.29
N GLU A 87 -8.77 -7.79 11.66
CA GLU A 87 -8.51 -8.14 13.07
C GLU A 87 -7.16 -7.61 13.55
N GLY A 88 -6.13 -7.64 12.71
CA GLY A 88 -4.83 -7.02 12.99
C GLY A 88 -4.96 -5.50 13.17
N ILE A 89 -5.70 -4.84 12.27
CA ILE A 89 -5.96 -3.40 12.35
C ILE A 89 -6.76 -3.03 13.61
N LYS A 90 -7.79 -3.80 13.96
CA LYS A 90 -8.54 -3.60 15.20
C LYS A 90 -7.66 -3.76 16.44
N LEU A 91 -6.79 -4.77 16.45
CA LEU A 91 -5.86 -5.00 17.56
C LEU A 91 -4.83 -3.86 17.66
N THR A 92 -4.30 -3.41 16.54
CA THR A 92 -3.39 -2.25 16.45
C THR A 92 -4.06 -0.99 16.99
N ASN A 93 -5.29 -0.68 16.56
CA ASN A 93 -6.09 0.41 17.09
C ASN A 93 -6.22 0.33 18.62
N LYS A 94 -6.68 -0.82 19.12
CA LYS A 94 -6.89 -1.03 20.56
C LYS A 94 -5.63 -0.84 21.38
N LYS A 95 -4.50 -1.36 20.90
CA LYS A 95 -3.22 -1.33 21.61
C LYS A 95 -2.58 0.05 21.63
N ASN A 96 -2.87 0.87 20.66
CA ASN A 96 -2.32 2.23 20.52
C ASN A 96 -3.37 3.32 20.83
N ASN A 97 -4.55 2.98 21.35
CA ASN A 97 -5.65 3.89 21.69
C ASN A 97 -6.17 4.71 20.50
N TYR A 98 -6.22 4.12 19.32
CA TYR A 98 -6.84 4.69 18.13
C TYR A 98 -8.16 4.01 17.80
N ASN A 99 -8.91 4.62 16.87
CA ASN A 99 -10.18 4.08 16.36
C ASN A 99 -10.34 4.40 14.86
N PHE A 100 -9.30 4.09 14.07
CA PHE A 100 -9.33 4.30 12.63
C PHE A 100 -10.10 3.19 11.93
N LYS A 101 -10.70 3.52 10.79
CA LYS A 101 -11.62 2.62 10.09
C LYS A 101 -10.87 1.68 9.14
N PHE A 102 -11.37 0.46 9.09
CA PHE A 102 -11.08 -0.50 8.04
C PHE A 102 -12.34 -0.68 7.17
N TYR A 103 -12.13 -0.69 5.85
CA TYR A 103 -13.15 -0.94 4.84
C TYR A 103 -12.84 -2.25 4.13
N HIS A 104 -13.75 -3.21 4.19
CA HIS A 104 -13.67 -4.41 3.35
C HIS A 104 -14.13 -4.03 1.96
N SER A 105 -13.20 -3.92 0.99
CA SER A 105 -13.51 -3.37 -0.33
C SER A 105 -12.57 -3.91 -1.41
N ASP A 106 -13.12 -4.23 -2.57
CA ASP A 106 -12.35 -4.52 -3.77
C ASP A 106 -12.01 -3.20 -4.49
N GLY A 107 -10.81 -2.70 -4.26
CA GLY A 107 -10.44 -1.35 -4.68
C GLY A 107 -11.31 -0.31 -3.98
N PHE A 108 -12.01 0.51 -4.75
CA PHE A 108 -12.92 1.53 -4.23
C PHE A 108 -14.39 1.11 -4.18
N ASN A 109 -14.76 -0.09 -4.63
CA ASN A 109 -16.17 -0.49 -4.83
C ASN A 109 -17.06 -0.28 -3.60
N ASP A 110 -16.58 -0.68 -2.42
CA ASP A 110 -17.32 -0.58 -1.15
C ASP A 110 -16.73 0.47 -0.21
N TYR A 111 -15.76 1.25 -0.68
CA TYR A 111 -15.16 2.33 0.09
C TYR A 111 -16.09 3.53 0.19
N ASN A 112 -16.51 3.86 1.39
CA ASN A 112 -17.41 4.99 1.69
C ASN A 112 -16.82 5.99 2.72
N GLY A 113 -15.49 5.99 2.86
CA GLY A 113 -14.76 6.82 3.84
C GLY A 113 -14.62 8.30 3.46
N GLY A 114 -15.07 8.66 2.27
CA GLY A 114 -14.94 10.04 1.77
C GLY A 114 -13.59 10.33 1.09
N LYS A 115 -13.32 11.61 0.88
CA LYS A 115 -12.08 12.06 0.22
C LYS A 115 -10.96 12.22 1.23
N VAL A 116 -9.72 11.96 0.75
CA VAL A 116 -8.49 12.08 1.53
C VAL A 116 -7.45 12.91 0.78
N ASP A 117 -6.39 13.33 1.48
CA ASP A 117 -5.29 14.10 0.86
C ASP A 117 -4.26 13.19 0.21
N LEU A 118 -4.12 11.96 0.72
CA LEU A 118 -3.16 10.99 0.22
C LEU A 118 -3.79 9.60 0.17
N ILE A 119 -3.76 8.99 -1.01
CA ILE A 119 -3.99 7.56 -1.19
C ILE A 119 -2.65 6.90 -1.45
N VAL A 120 -2.32 5.85 -0.71
CA VAL A 120 -1.17 4.99 -0.97
C VAL A 120 -1.65 3.58 -1.25
N CYS A 121 -1.01 2.91 -2.20
CA CYS A 121 -1.39 1.55 -2.60
C CYS A 121 -0.14 0.73 -2.91
N ASN A 122 -0.07 -0.44 -2.29
CA ASN A 122 0.87 -1.51 -2.65
C ASN A 122 0.04 -2.68 -3.19
N PRO A 123 -0.41 -2.62 -4.46
CA PRO A 123 -1.33 -3.60 -5.03
C PRO A 123 -0.63 -4.90 -5.40
N PRO A 124 -1.37 -5.97 -5.71
CA PRO A 124 -0.82 -7.16 -6.37
C PRO A 124 0.02 -6.80 -7.59
N PHE A 125 1.23 -7.40 -7.73
CA PHE A 125 2.17 -7.00 -8.79
C PHE A 125 2.03 -7.81 -10.09
N PHE A 126 1.56 -9.05 -10.00
CA PHE A 126 1.56 -9.95 -11.15
C PHE A 126 0.28 -9.80 -11.97
N ASP A 127 0.42 -9.58 -13.27
CA ASP A 127 -0.71 -9.53 -14.20
C ASP A 127 -0.98 -10.91 -14.88
N LYS A 128 -0.05 -11.87 -14.72
CA LYS A 128 -0.10 -13.20 -15.35
C LYS A 128 0.18 -14.32 -14.37
N GLU A 129 -0.52 -15.43 -14.55
CA GLU A 129 -0.35 -16.64 -13.76
C GLU A 129 1.07 -17.21 -13.79
N GLU A 130 1.75 -17.10 -14.93
CA GLU A 130 3.12 -17.60 -15.09
C GLU A 130 4.11 -16.82 -14.22
N GLN A 131 3.91 -15.52 -14.05
CA GLN A 131 4.74 -14.68 -13.17
C GLN A 131 4.53 -15.07 -11.70
N LEU A 132 3.27 -15.25 -11.29
CA LEU A 132 2.94 -15.72 -9.95
C LEU A 132 3.55 -17.08 -9.68
N LYS A 133 3.39 -18.03 -10.60
CA LYS A 133 3.95 -19.37 -10.47
C LYS A 133 5.47 -19.33 -10.31
N ALA A 134 6.17 -18.58 -11.14
CA ALA A 134 7.62 -18.40 -11.02
C ALA A 134 8.03 -17.83 -9.65
N PHE A 135 7.26 -16.89 -9.10
CA PHE A 135 7.48 -16.32 -7.78
C PHE A 135 7.25 -17.36 -6.68
N VAL A 136 6.14 -18.09 -6.71
CA VAL A 136 5.80 -19.16 -5.76
C VAL A 136 6.88 -20.23 -5.74
N ASP A 137 7.31 -20.70 -6.92
CA ASP A 137 8.35 -21.73 -7.07
C ASP A 137 9.71 -21.24 -6.54
N TRP A 138 10.08 -19.99 -6.85
CA TRP A 138 11.36 -19.40 -6.42
C TRP A 138 11.46 -19.24 -4.90
N TYR A 139 10.38 -18.72 -4.28
CA TYR A 139 10.34 -18.47 -2.83
C TYR A 139 9.82 -19.67 -2.03
N LYS A 140 9.47 -20.79 -2.69
CA LYS A 140 8.92 -22.01 -2.07
C LYS A 140 7.73 -21.72 -1.16
N ILE A 141 6.79 -20.93 -1.68
CA ILE A 141 5.60 -20.53 -0.93
C ILE A 141 4.66 -21.72 -0.83
N GLU A 142 4.37 -22.16 0.39
CA GLU A 142 3.52 -23.34 0.64
C GLU A 142 2.04 -23.07 0.35
N ASN A 143 1.56 -21.86 0.63
CA ASN A 143 0.17 -21.48 0.40
C ASN A 143 0.02 -20.71 -0.92
N GLU A 144 -0.04 -21.46 -2.03
CA GLU A 144 -0.20 -20.87 -3.37
C GLU A 144 -1.51 -20.11 -3.54
N GLU A 145 -2.58 -20.55 -2.88
CA GLU A 145 -3.90 -19.92 -2.98
C GLU A 145 -3.89 -18.52 -2.34
N LEU A 146 -3.24 -18.41 -1.18
CA LEU A 146 -3.04 -17.11 -0.54
C LEU A 146 -2.09 -16.21 -1.35
N ALA A 147 -0.99 -16.77 -1.88
CA ALA A 147 -0.08 -16.01 -2.74
C ALA A 147 -0.81 -15.47 -3.99
N ARG A 148 -1.67 -16.25 -4.59
CA ARG A 148 -2.53 -15.83 -5.71
C ARG A 148 -3.43 -14.67 -5.31
N PHE A 149 -4.09 -14.80 -4.17
CA PHE A 149 -5.01 -13.79 -3.67
C PHE A 149 -4.34 -12.43 -3.39
N ILE A 150 -3.13 -12.43 -2.83
CA ILE A 150 -2.44 -11.21 -2.42
C ILE A 150 -1.52 -10.61 -3.50
N ALA A 151 -1.14 -11.38 -4.55
CA ALA A 151 -0.10 -10.97 -5.47
C ALA A 151 -0.52 -10.94 -6.95
N LEU A 152 -1.68 -11.54 -7.33
CA LEU A 152 -2.15 -11.59 -8.70
C LEU A 152 -3.25 -10.56 -8.96
N ASP A 153 -3.01 -9.65 -9.88
CA ASP A 153 -4.01 -8.77 -10.51
C ASP A 153 -4.13 -9.10 -12.00
N LYS A 154 -4.82 -10.20 -12.27
CA LYS A 154 -4.94 -10.72 -13.63
C LYS A 154 -5.41 -9.64 -14.61
N ASP A 155 -4.65 -9.48 -15.70
CA ASP A 155 -4.93 -8.51 -16.76
C ASP A 155 -5.02 -7.05 -16.27
N PHE A 156 -4.40 -6.71 -15.15
CA PHE A 156 -4.46 -5.39 -14.51
C PHE A 156 -5.88 -4.93 -14.14
N ASN A 157 -6.78 -5.83 -13.79
CA ASN A 157 -8.17 -5.47 -13.53
C ASN A 157 -8.32 -4.49 -12.35
N LEU A 158 -7.58 -4.72 -11.26
CA LEU A 158 -7.58 -3.81 -10.12
C LEU A 158 -6.89 -2.48 -10.47
N HIS A 159 -5.67 -2.55 -11.06
CA HIS A 159 -4.91 -1.35 -11.44
C HIS A 159 -5.73 -0.42 -12.35
N LYS A 160 -6.38 -0.97 -13.39
CA LYS A 160 -7.23 -0.19 -14.30
C LYS A 160 -8.32 0.56 -13.55
N ARG A 161 -9.06 -0.12 -12.67
CA ARG A 161 -10.14 0.49 -11.90
C ARG A 161 -9.63 1.57 -10.97
N ILE A 162 -8.66 1.26 -10.11
CA ILE A 162 -8.17 2.23 -9.12
C ILE A 162 -7.52 3.45 -9.77
N ILE A 163 -6.82 3.29 -10.91
CA ILE A 163 -6.23 4.41 -11.66
C ILE A 163 -7.29 5.26 -12.37
N GLN A 164 -8.41 4.68 -12.77
CA GLN A 164 -9.51 5.43 -13.39
C GLN A 164 -10.38 6.18 -12.38
N GLU A 165 -10.39 5.77 -11.12
CA GLU A 165 -11.36 6.23 -10.12
C GLU A 165 -10.75 7.08 -8.99
N TYR A 166 -9.43 7.02 -8.74
CA TYR A 166 -8.78 7.63 -7.58
C TYR A 166 -9.13 9.11 -7.36
N ASP A 167 -9.33 9.87 -8.43
CA ASP A 167 -9.59 11.31 -8.38
C ASP A 167 -10.93 11.65 -7.68
N GLN A 168 -11.86 10.71 -7.66
CA GLN A 168 -13.14 10.85 -6.95
C GLN A 168 -12.95 10.80 -5.43
N TYR A 169 -11.90 10.14 -4.96
CA TYR A 169 -11.58 9.91 -3.55
C TYR A 169 -10.46 10.81 -3.01
N LEU A 170 -9.94 11.72 -3.83
CA LEU A 170 -8.97 12.71 -3.41
C LEU A 170 -9.60 14.09 -3.17
N ASN A 171 -9.09 14.78 -2.17
CA ASN A 171 -9.26 16.23 -2.00
C ASN A 171 -8.53 16.98 -3.13
N GLU A 172 -8.86 18.26 -3.36
CA GLU A 172 -8.12 19.12 -4.29
C GLU A 172 -6.65 19.24 -3.84
N GLY A 173 -5.73 19.04 -4.79
CA GLY A 173 -4.29 18.98 -4.50
C GLY A 173 -3.81 17.68 -3.86
N GLY A 174 -4.70 16.71 -3.71
CA GLY A 174 -4.37 15.37 -3.21
C GLY A 174 -3.54 14.54 -4.18
N LYS A 175 -2.99 13.44 -3.67
CA LYS A 175 -2.09 12.54 -4.41
C LYS A 175 -2.51 11.08 -4.26
N PHE A 176 -2.35 10.33 -5.35
CA PHE A 176 -2.46 8.88 -5.35
C PHE A 176 -1.10 8.27 -5.70
N ILE A 177 -0.55 7.44 -4.82
CA ILE A 177 0.77 6.83 -4.96
C ILE A 177 0.60 5.32 -5.05
N ILE A 178 1.07 4.74 -6.16
CA ILE A 178 1.11 3.30 -6.39
C ILE A 178 2.57 2.85 -6.35
N ILE A 179 2.86 1.79 -5.61
CA ILE A 179 4.15 1.09 -5.62
C ILE A 179 4.09 -0.01 -6.66
N ASN A 180 5.15 -0.17 -7.45
CA ASN A 180 5.21 -1.29 -8.39
C ASN A 180 6.66 -1.69 -8.74
N ASP A 181 6.81 -2.74 -9.53
CA ASP A 181 8.09 -3.32 -9.93
C ASP A 181 8.16 -3.43 -11.46
N ARG A 182 9.17 -2.78 -12.08
CA ARG A 182 9.38 -2.76 -13.53
C ARG A 182 9.57 -4.15 -14.15
N ARG A 183 10.02 -5.13 -13.38
CA ARG A 183 10.16 -6.50 -13.89
C ARG A 183 8.82 -7.10 -14.34
N TYR A 184 7.73 -6.58 -13.78
CA TYR A 184 6.38 -7.06 -14.05
C TYR A 184 5.55 -6.02 -14.77
N ASN A 185 5.68 -4.74 -14.39
CA ASN A 185 4.80 -3.68 -14.84
C ASN A 185 5.60 -2.41 -15.14
N GLU A 186 5.76 -2.06 -16.42
CA GLU A 186 6.36 -0.78 -16.78
C GLU A 186 5.43 0.39 -16.40
N PRO A 187 5.98 1.51 -15.91
CA PRO A 187 5.18 2.69 -15.52
C PRO A 187 4.26 3.18 -16.64
N GLU A 188 4.72 3.13 -17.88
CA GLU A 188 3.97 3.56 -19.06
C GLU A 188 2.70 2.73 -19.27
N THR A 189 2.73 1.44 -18.94
CA THR A 189 1.54 0.57 -18.96
C THR A 189 0.49 1.08 -17.98
N LEU A 190 0.89 1.35 -16.73
CA LEU A 190 -0.04 1.83 -15.70
C LEU A 190 -0.55 3.24 -16.01
N VAL A 191 0.32 4.12 -16.51
CA VAL A 191 -0.09 5.47 -16.94
C VAL A 191 -1.11 5.44 -18.07
N SER A 192 -1.04 4.44 -18.97
CA SER A 192 -2.01 4.29 -20.06
C SER A 192 -3.44 4.04 -19.59
N PHE A 193 -3.63 3.61 -18.34
CA PHE A 193 -4.97 3.43 -17.75
C PHE A 193 -5.56 4.72 -17.20
N ALA A 194 -4.74 5.77 -17.03
CA ALA A 194 -5.21 7.05 -16.50
C ALA A 194 -6.02 7.84 -17.53
N LYS A 195 -6.84 8.75 -17.03
CA LYS A 195 -7.58 9.69 -17.88
C LYS A 195 -6.60 10.58 -18.67
N PRO A 196 -6.93 10.98 -19.91
CA PRO A 196 -6.06 11.88 -20.69
C PRO A 196 -5.76 13.19 -19.93
N GLY A 197 -4.50 13.63 -19.99
CA GLY A 197 -4.07 14.88 -19.40
C GLY A 197 -3.78 14.85 -17.89
N VAL A 198 -3.86 13.69 -17.26
CA VAL A 198 -3.49 13.51 -15.84
C VAL A 198 -2.01 13.83 -15.64
N LYS A 199 -1.70 14.62 -14.60
CA LYS A 199 -0.32 14.85 -14.16
C LYS A 199 0.16 13.67 -13.33
N TYR A 200 1.36 13.22 -13.63
CA TYR A 200 2.00 12.13 -12.88
C TYR A 200 3.50 12.32 -12.74
N LYS A 201 4.09 11.58 -11.81
CA LYS A 201 5.54 11.49 -11.58
C LYS A 201 5.91 10.03 -11.34
N VAL A 202 7.04 9.61 -11.89
CA VAL A 202 7.66 8.32 -11.61
C VAL A 202 8.92 8.54 -10.81
N ASP A 203 9.01 7.98 -9.60
CA ASP A 203 10.22 7.98 -8.79
C ASP A 203 10.74 6.55 -8.68
N GLN A 204 11.97 6.32 -9.13
CA GLN A 204 12.62 5.03 -9.07
C GLN A 204 13.45 4.91 -7.78
N PHE A 205 13.47 3.72 -7.19
CA PHE A 205 14.27 3.46 -6.00
C PHE A 205 14.83 2.04 -6.00
N ASN A 206 15.95 1.89 -5.28
CA ASN A 206 16.66 0.64 -5.15
C ASN A 206 16.41 0.08 -3.75
N ILE A 207 15.88 -1.14 -3.68
CA ILE A 207 15.76 -1.87 -2.40
C ILE A 207 17.12 -2.48 -2.01
N ASN A 208 17.91 -2.84 -3.01
CA ASN A 208 19.31 -3.20 -2.85
C ASN A 208 20.05 -2.93 -4.17
N GLU A 209 21.39 -2.94 -4.16
CA GLU A 209 22.21 -2.68 -5.36
C GLU A 209 21.91 -3.63 -6.53
N LYS A 210 21.32 -4.81 -6.24
CA LYS A 210 21.02 -5.84 -7.24
C LYS A 210 19.59 -5.72 -7.80
N ASN A 211 18.73 -4.85 -7.23
CA ASN A 211 17.33 -4.80 -7.61
C ASN A 211 16.79 -3.36 -7.72
N PRO A 212 17.21 -2.61 -8.78
CA PRO A 212 16.78 -1.22 -9.00
C PRO A 212 15.39 -1.11 -9.67
N ASN A 213 14.55 -2.13 -9.55
CA ASN A 213 13.37 -2.24 -10.41
C ASN A 213 12.10 -1.65 -9.80
N PHE A 214 12.12 -1.30 -8.50
CA PHE A 214 10.94 -0.72 -7.87
C PHE A 214 10.78 0.75 -8.20
N TYR A 215 9.53 1.18 -8.30
CA TYR A 215 9.17 2.59 -8.50
C TYR A 215 7.88 2.93 -7.77
N THR A 216 7.68 4.23 -7.54
CA THR A 216 6.36 4.78 -7.23
C THR A 216 5.86 5.56 -8.42
N LEU A 217 4.57 5.38 -8.72
CA LEU A 217 3.84 6.20 -9.67
C LEU A 217 2.89 7.09 -8.87
N THR A 218 3.13 8.39 -8.91
CA THR A 218 2.31 9.39 -8.22
C THR A 218 1.42 10.10 -9.22
N PHE A 219 0.11 10.03 -9.04
CA PHE A 219 -0.89 10.81 -9.74
C PHE A 219 -1.34 11.99 -8.89
N TYR A 220 -1.59 13.12 -9.52
CA TYR A 220 -2.02 14.36 -8.87
C TYR A 220 -3.46 14.70 -9.29
N LYS A 221 -4.24 15.18 -8.30
CA LYS A 221 -5.55 15.77 -8.55
C LYS A 221 -5.46 17.27 -8.76
#